data_2443942fac8521925a526061b8e4bd9c
#
_entry.id   2443942fac8521925a526061b8e4bd9c
#
_cell.length_a   1.000
_cell.length_b   1.000
_cell.length_c   1.000
_cell.angle_alpha   90.00
_cell.angle_beta   90.00
_cell.angle_gamma   90.00
#
_symmetry.space_group_name_H-M   'P 1'
#
loop_
_entity.id
_entity.type
_entity.pdbx_description
1 polymer ?
#
loop_
_entity_poly.entity_id
_entity_poly.type
_entity_poly.pdbx_seq_one_letter_code
_entity_poly.pdbx_strand_id
1 'polypeptide(L)'
;MAFQSVARGVLALAAFVALGAGRPAMAQTHHHHPMPMAADTTAAPDSTAHEHHHGAAAHGVAPAHDRGGMGHDMAAMGNEGHDHHEMEMGAFYGPYTMTREASGTAWQPDLARHGGIHLMKGPWMLMFHGAADLVYDRQGGPRGDDKIFSSNMAMGMAQRPLGPGTFGLRAMLSAEPATIGKKGYPLLLQTGETADGSTRLIDRQHPHDLFMELAGTYSISKGNRSAFLYAGLPGEPALGPPAFMHRFSGVALPEAPITHHWLDSSHITFGVLTAGMVAGGLKLEASAFRGREPDQNRFDIESPKLDSHSFRLSLNPAPAWSFQVSRGRLNSPEQLEPEIDTDRTTASVMHARDWAGGHWESTLAWGRNHKRPGPASDAFAAETAIELRQKHNLFARLERVEKDELFPESDPRAGQSYWVGKGSAGYRLDFHRPGEPTLGIGVLGTLIGMPRDIRDAYGEGAAAVMLFARAAL
;
A
#
# COMPACT_ATOMS: atom_id res chain seq x y z
N MET A 1 -15.87 17.91 26.40
CA MET A 1 -15.29 19.12 25.75
C MET A 1 -13.79 18.99 25.46
N ALA A 2 -12.94 18.57 26.40
CA ALA A 2 -11.49 18.40 26.15
C ALA A 2 -11.17 17.38 25.05
N PHE A 3 -11.86 16.26 25.00
CA PHE A 3 -11.69 15.20 24.00
C PHE A 3 -11.98 15.66 22.55
N GLN A 4 -13.06 16.43 22.35
CA GLN A 4 -13.39 16.98 21.03
C GLN A 4 -12.38 18.03 20.56
N SER A 5 -11.76 18.75 21.50
CA SER A 5 -10.72 19.74 21.20
C SER A 5 -9.43 19.08 20.68
N VAL A 6 -9.02 17.96 21.30
CA VAL A 6 -7.83 17.19 20.87
C VAL A 6 -8.06 16.58 19.46
N ALA A 7 -9.21 15.93 19.27
CA ALA A 7 -9.55 15.34 17.96
C ALA A 7 -9.62 16.38 16.83
N ARG A 8 -10.17 17.57 17.11
CA ARG A 8 -10.19 18.69 16.15
C ARG A 8 -8.80 19.24 15.86
N GLY A 9 -7.92 19.29 16.86
CA GLY A 9 -6.53 19.72 16.68
C GLY A 9 -5.75 18.77 15.79
N VAL A 10 -5.91 17.47 15.96
CA VAL A 10 -5.24 16.43 15.16
C VAL A 10 -5.72 16.46 13.70
N LEU A 11 -7.03 16.64 13.46
CA LEU A 11 -7.58 16.79 12.10
C LEU A 11 -7.17 18.09 11.41
N ALA A 12 -7.07 19.19 12.15
CA ALA A 12 -6.56 20.45 11.62
C ALA A 12 -5.09 20.33 11.17
N LEU A 13 -4.27 19.58 11.91
CA LEU A 13 -2.90 19.30 11.55
C LEU A 13 -2.81 18.46 10.25
N ALA A 14 -3.67 17.45 10.10
CA ALA A 14 -3.73 16.63 8.89
C ALA A 14 -4.17 17.41 7.66
N ALA A 15 -5.17 18.29 7.80
CA ALA A 15 -5.61 19.19 6.73
C ALA A 15 -4.54 20.19 6.33
N PHE A 16 -3.78 20.71 7.31
CA PHE A 16 -2.65 21.63 7.05
C PHE A 16 -1.49 20.93 6.31
N VAL A 17 -1.19 19.69 6.65
CA VAL A 17 -0.17 18.87 5.96
C VAL A 17 -0.58 18.56 4.52
N ALA A 18 -1.86 18.25 4.27
CA ALA A 18 -2.38 17.99 2.94
C ALA A 18 -2.39 19.24 2.04
N LEU A 19 -2.67 20.44 2.61
CA LEU A 19 -2.70 21.71 1.90
C LEU A 19 -1.30 22.33 1.70
N GLY A 20 -0.36 22.10 2.62
CA GLY A 20 1.01 22.62 2.55
C GLY A 20 1.89 21.98 1.48
N ALA A 21 1.54 20.78 1.02
CA ALA A 21 2.30 20.04 0.01
C ALA A 21 2.05 20.53 -1.45
N GLY A 22 1.12 21.45 -1.67
CA GLY A 22 0.68 21.89 -2.99
C GLY A 22 1.28 23.19 -3.55
N ARG A 23 2.30 23.81 -2.93
CA ARG A 23 2.97 24.98 -3.50
C ARG A 23 4.15 24.54 -4.37
N PRO A 24 4.14 24.79 -5.70
CA PRO A 24 5.33 24.64 -6.51
C PRO A 24 6.38 25.67 -6.04
N ALA A 25 7.61 25.21 -5.83
CA ALA A 25 8.75 26.08 -5.60
C ALA A 25 8.89 27.02 -6.82
N MET A 26 8.61 28.29 -6.65
CA MET A 26 9.01 29.29 -7.64
C MET A 26 10.54 29.31 -7.69
N ALA A 27 11.08 29.01 -8.85
CA ALA A 27 12.48 29.22 -9.14
C ALA A 27 12.79 30.71 -8.95
N GLN A 28 13.64 31.05 -8.00
CA GLN A 28 14.22 32.36 -7.88
C GLN A 28 15.20 32.57 -9.05
N THR A 29 14.77 33.34 -10.02
CA THR A 29 15.67 33.90 -11.03
C THR A 29 16.53 34.93 -10.34
N HIS A 30 17.80 34.63 -10.16
CA HIS A 30 18.81 35.61 -9.79
C HIS A 30 18.99 36.59 -10.96
N HIS A 31 18.49 37.82 -10.82
CA HIS A 31 18.86 38.94 -11.66
C HIS A 31 20.29 39.36 -11.29
N HIS A 32 21.25 39.07 -12.15
CA HIS A 32 22.55 39.74 -12.14
C HIS A 32 22.36 41.18 -12.69
N HIS A 33 22.60 42.17 -11.85
CA HIS A 33 22.82 43.53 -12.30
C HIS A 33 24.22 43.64 -12.91
N PRO A 34 24.39 44.19 -14.13
CA PRO A 34 25.70 44.52 -14.65
C PRO A 34 26.18 45.87 -14.10
N MET A 35 27.39 45.92 -13.54
CA MET A 35 28.12 47.14 -13.27
C MET A 35 28.74 47.68 -14.55
N PRO A 36 28.84 49.00 -14.77
CA PRO A 36 29.39 49.58 -15.98
C PRO A 36 30.91 49.54 -15.96
N MET A 37 31.52 49.04 -17.00
CA MET A 37 32.95 49.27 -17.30
C MET A 37 33.10 50.29 -18.42
N ALA A 38 34.04 51.19 -18.18
CA ALA A 38 34.46 52.26 -19.07
C ALA A 38 35.16 51.71 -20.34
N ALA A 39 34.98 52.47 -21.42
CA ALA A 39 35.63 52.26 -22.69
C ALA A 39 37.12 52.56 -22.65
N ASP A 40 37.94 51.81 -23.37
CA ASP A 40 38.93 52.46 -24.24
C ASP A 40 39.37 51.57 -25.42
N THR A 41 39.68 52.23 -26.47
CA THR A 41 39.93 51.96 -27.85
C THR A 41 41.18 51.15 -28.14
N THR A 42 41.26 50.28 -29.20
CA THR A 42 41.95 50.48 -30.48
C THR A 42 42.31 49.18 -31.19
N ALA A 43 41.93 49.16 -32.47
CA ALA A 43 42.62 48.52 -33.63
C ALA A 43 42.81 47.02 -33.79
N ALA A 44 42.16 46.49 -34.81
CA ALA A 44 42.57 45.35 -35.65
C ALA A 44 43.80 45.73 -36.53
N PRO A 45 44.46 44.88 -37.38
CA PRO A 45 43.88 43.73 -38.10
C PRO A 45 44.86 42.55 -38.37
N ASP A 46 44.26 41.52 -38.94
CA ASP A 46 44.72 40.75 -40.12
C ASP A 46 45.54 39.43 -40.00
N SER A 47 44.96 38.46 -40.62
CA SER A 47 45.43 37.53 -41.65
C SER A 47 46.11 36.21 -41.27
N THR A 48 45.56 35.23 -41.97
CA THR A 48 46.10 34.08 -42.73
C THR A 48 46.38 32.77 -42.00
N ALA A 49 45.58 31.82 -42.35
CA ALA A 49 45.73 30.54 -43.02
C ALA A 49 47.11 29.83 -42.95
N HIS A 50 47.15 28.58 -42.61
CA HIS A 50 47.60 27.50 -43.46
C HIS A 50 47.47 26.10 -42.78
N GLU A 51 46.91 25.24 -43.51
CA GLU A 51 46.83 23.86 -43.78
C GLU A 51 48.11 23.00 -43.56
N HIS A 52 47.85 21.75 -43.46
CA HIS A 52 48.45 20.52 -43.99
C HIS A 52 49.08 19.53 -43.02
N HIS A 53 48.49 18.42 -43.03
CA HIS A 53 48.84 17.09 -43.58
C HIS A 53 49.65 16.10 -42.69
N HIS A 54 49.05 14.92 -42.63
CA HIS A 54 49.54 13.54 -42.82
C HIS A 54 50.64 12.97 -41.90
N GLY A 55 50.35 11.75 -41.54
CA GLY A 55 51.34 10.71 -41.57
C GLY A 55 51.16 9.53 -40.61
N ALA A 56 50.91 8.44 -41.19
CA ALA A 56 50.60 7.13 -40.68
C ALA A 56 51.79 6.33 -40.13
N ALA A 57 51.43 5.20 -39.52
CA ALA A 57 52.11 3.89 -39.48
C ALA A 57 53.15 3.65 -38.36
N ALA A 58 52.90 2.71 -37.49
CA ALA A 58 52.98 1.23 -37.55
C ALA A 58 54.17 0.63 -36.78
N HIS A 59 53.90 -0.50 -36.14
CA HIS A 59 54.83 -1.61 -35.71
C HIS A 59 55.70 -1.33 -34.47
N GLY A 60 55.78 -2.19 -33.46
CA GLY A 60 55.63 -3.60 -33.32
C GLY A 60 56.32 -4.10 -32.05
N VAL A 61 55.88 -5.23 -31.56
CA VAL A 61 56.61 -6.30 -30.87
C VAL A 61 57.11 -6.12 -29.43
N ALA A 62 56.54 -6.98 -28.56
CA ALA A 62 57.05 -7.41 -27.23
C ALA A 62 58.44 -8.12 -27.39
N PRO A 63 59.19 -8.51 -26.33
CA PRO A 63 58.75 -9.33 -25.18
C PRO A 63 59.50 -9.16 -23.82
N ALA A 64 58.89 -9.74 -22.81
CA ALA A 64 59.38 -10.64 -21.75
C ALA A 64 60.44 -10.28 -20.68
N HIS A 65 60.13 -10.75 -19.46
CA HIS A 65 60.96 -11.16 -18.32
C HIS A 65 61.67 -10.06 -17.51
N ASP A 66 61.73 -10.08 -16.20
CA ASP A 66 61.86 -11.11 -15.14
C ASP A 66 61.78 -10.49 -13.73
N ARG A 67 61.25 -11.27 -12.79
CA ARG A 67 61.50 -11.41 -11.33
C ARG A 67 62.05 -10.28 -10.47
N GLY A 68 61.37 -10.15 -9.34
CA GLY A 68 62.04 -10.21 -8.04
C GLY A 68 61.94 -8.98 -7.15
N GLY A 69 61.40 -9.13 -5.97
CA GLY A 69 61.65 -8.23 -4.85
C GLY A 69 60.54 -8.08 -3.85
N MET A 70 60.64 -8.82 -2.74
CA MET A 70 59.85 -8.63 -1.51
C MET A 70 60.10 -7.25 -0.92
N GLY A 71 59.05 -6.59 -0.51
CA GLY A 71 59.09 -5.41 0.35
C GLY A 71 57.76 -5.29 1.10
N HIS A 72 57.79 -5.66 2.37
CA HIS A 72 56.74 -5.39 3.35
C HIS A 72 56.67 -3.89 3.57
N ASP A 73 55.49 -3.30 3.39
CA ASP A 73 55.12 -2.10 4.14
C ASP A 73 53.63 -2.19 4.56
N MET A 74 53.47 -2.34 5.88
CA MET A 74 52.22 -2.19 6.56
C MET A 74 52.00 -0.69 6.80
N ALA A 75 50.98 -0.09 6.22
CA ALA A 75 50.20 1.00 6.78
C ALA A 75 49.32 1.69 5.71
N ALA A 76 48.09 1.26 5.58
CA ALA A 76 46.95 2.13 5.26
C ALA A 76 45.68 1.27 5.44
N MET A 77 45.11 1.24 6.65
CA MET A 77 43.71 0.85 6.82
C MET A 77 42.89 1.98 6.21
N GLY A 78 42.62 1.86 4.94
CA GLY A 78 41.57 2.61 4.27
C GLY A 78 40.22 2.12 4.75
N ASN A 79 39.44 3.05 5.24
CA ASN A 79 38.03 2.92 5.59
C ASN A 79 37.27 2.34 4.37
N GLU A 80 37.07 1.03 4.34
CA GLU A 80 36.17 0.39 3.39
C GLU A 80 34.76 0.83 3.74
N GLY A 81 34.30 1.89 3.07
CA GLY A 81 32.90 2.19 2.96
C GLY A 81 32.18 0.94 2.48
N HIS A 82 31.32 0.37 3.31
CA HIS A 82 30.35 -0.61 2.88
C HIS A 82 29.44 0.08 1.88
N ASP A 83 29.80 0.03 0.60
CA ASP A 83 28.85 0.18 -0.48
C ASP A 83 27.82 -0.94 -0.32
N HIS A 84 26.71 -0.62 0.33
CA HIS A 84 25.48 -1.38 0.21
C HIS A 84 25.06 -1.24 -1.27
N HIS A 85 25.60 -2.08 -2.15
CA HIS A 85 24.93 -2.42 -3.38
C HIS A 85 23.59 -3.01 -2.95
N GLU A 86 22.54 -2.18 -2.90
CA GLU A 86 21.17 -2.67 -2.92
C GLU A 86 21.08 -3.58 -4.16
N MET A 87 21.08 -4.89 -3.93
CA MET A 87 20.82 -5.84 -5.00
C MET A 87 19.42 -5.49 -5.53
N GLU A 88 19.34 -4.99 -6.75
CA GLU A 88 18.08 -4.75 -7.44
C GLU A 88 17.35 -6.10 -7.54
N MET A 89 16.45 -6.33 -6.58
CA MET A 89 15.71 -7.58 -6.50
C MET A 89 14.62 -7.58 -7.56
N GLY A 90 14.64 -8.55 -8.43
CA GLY A 90 13.63 -8.72 -9.47
C GLY A 90 12.25 -8.97 -8.86
N ALA A 91 11.23 -8.37 -9.42
CA ALA A 91 9.84 -8.56 -9.05
C ALA A 91 9.33 -9.97 -9.42
N PHE A 92 8.21 -10.39 -8.82
CA PHE A 92 7.60 -11.70 -9.07
C PHE A 92 6.96 -11.80 -10.46
N TYR A 93 6.41 -10.69 -10.97
CA TYR A 93 5.55 -10.73 -12.15
C TYR A 93 6.16 -10.06 -13.38
N GLY A 94 7.34 -9.42 -13.27
CA GLY A 94 7.93 -8.76 -14.42
C GLY A 94 9.27 -8.08 -14.20
N PRO A 95 9.85 -7.52 -15.26
CA PRO A 95 11.17 -6.89 -15.26
C PRO A 95 11.09 -5.42 -14.77
N TYR A 96 10.74 -5.22 -13.51
CA TYR A 96 10.65 -3.93 -12.82
C TYR A 96 11.07 -4.10 -11.36
N THR A 97 11.17 -3.01 -10.61
CA THR A 97 11.52 -3.03 -9.18
C THR A 97 10.46 -3.77 -8.36
N MET A 98 10.88 -4.58 -7.37
CA MET A 98 9.99 -5.29 -6.46
C MET A 98 9.08 -4.33 -5.68
N THR A 99 9.52 -3.12 -5.39
CA THR A 99 8.73 -2.09 -4.67
C THR A 99 7.43 -1.71 -5.37
N ARG A 100 7.31 -1.96 -6.69
CA ARG A 100 6.06 -1.78 -7.45
C ARG A 100 4.96 -2.77 -7.06
N GLU A 101 5.33 -3.95 -6.57
CA GLU A 101 4.37 -4.99 -6.16
C GLU A 101 3.86 -4.72 -4.74
N ALA A 102 2.57 -4.94 -4.53
CA ALA A 102 1.90 -4.80 -3.25
C ALA A 102 1.16 -6.11 -2.90
N SER A 103 -0.08 -6.05 -2.40
CA SER A 103 -0.88 -7.24 -2.13
C SER A 103 -1.29 -7.97 -3.42
N GLY A 104 -1.38 -9.30 -3.36
CA GLY A 104 -1.73 -10.12 -4.51
C GLY A 104 -0.87 -9.83 -5.74
N THR A 105 -1.50 -9.36 -6.80
CA THR A 105 -0.83 -8.89 -8.02
C THR A 105 -0.94 -7.37 -8.21
N ALA A 106 -1.41 -6.62 -7.21
CA ALA A 106 -1.62 -5.18 -7.32
C ALA A 106 -0.30 -4.41 -7.46
N TRP A 107 -0.37 -3.27 -8.16
CA TRP A 107 0.74 -2.34 -8.32
C TRP A 107 0.57 -1.10 -7.45
N GLN A 108 1.71 -0.53 -7.06
CA GLN A 108 1.87 0.76 -6.39
C GLN A 108 3.02 1.55 -7.02
N PRO A 109 3.32 2.80 -6.62
CA PRO A 109 4.48 3.54 -7.12
C PRO A 109 5.79 2.79 -6.89
N ASP A 110 6.75 2.89 -7.82
CA ASP A 110 8.08 2.29 -7.68
C ASP A 110 8.85 2.87 -6.48
N LEU A 111 8.55 4.12 -6.11
CA LEU A 111 9.11 4.79 -4.94
C LEU A 111 8.43 4.40 -3.63
N ALA A 112 7.41 3.54 -3.65
CA ALA A 112 6.77 3.04 -2.42
C ALA A 112 7.77 2.27 -1.57
N ARG A 113 7.66 2.41 -0.24
CA ARG A 113 8.56 1.74 0.69
C ARG A 113 7.96 0.44 1.19
N HIS A 114 8.79 -0.60 1.18
CA HIS A 114 8.49 -1.88 1.80
C HIS A 114 9.48 -2.14 2.93
N GLY A 115 8.95 -2.41 4.12
CA GLY A 115 9.76 -3.01 5.18
C GLY A 115 9.95 -4.50 4.90
N GLY A 116 10.99 -5.10 5.49
CA GLY A 116 11.17 -6.53 5.45
C GLY A 116 12.64 -6.97 5.48
N ILE A 117 12.81 -8.26 5.78
CA ILE A 117 14.12 -8.91 5.79
C ILE A 117 14.28 -9.73 4.52
N HIS A 118 15.37 -9.49 3.81
CA HIS A 118 15.69 -10.19 2.56
C HIS A 118 16.89 -11.11 2.77
N LEU A 119 16.76 -12.34 2.30
CA LEU A 119 17.79 -13.38 2.44
C LEU A 119 17.99 -14.14 1.13
N MET A 120 19.24 -14.42 0.78
CA MET A 120 19.58 -15.32 -0.31
C MET A 120 19.98 -16.68 0.24
N LYS A 121 19.34 -17.76 -0.24
CA LYS A 121 19.67 -19.14 0.12
C LYS A 121 19.77 -20.01 -1.14
N GLY A 122 20.96 -20.18 -1.64
CA GLY A 122 21.18 -20.83 -2.95
C GLY A 122 20.46 -20.04 -4.04
N PRO A 123 19.62 -20.70 -4.88
CA PRO A 123 18.88 -20.00 -5.94
C PRO A 123 17.62 -19.30 -5.44
N TRP A 124 17.28 -19.38 -4.16
CA TRP A 124 16.11 -18.77 -3.57
C TRP A 124 16.40 -17.38 -3.02
N MET A 125 15.59 -16.42 -3.41
CA MET A 125 15.43 -15.17 -2.70
C MET A 125 14.23 -15.32 -1.77
N LEU A 126 14.42 -15.00 -0.49
CA LEU A 126 13.40 -15.04 0.55
C LEU A 126 13.16 -13.62 1.05
N MET A 127 11.91 -13.27 1.31
CA MET A 127 11.51 -12.03 1.94
C MET A 127 10.53 -12.33 3.08
N PHE A 128 10.73 -11.66 4.20
CA PHE A 128 9.83 -11.74 5.36
C PHE A 128 9.48 -10.34 5.81
N HIS A 129 8.21 -10.04 5.95
CA HIS A 129 7.75 -8.81 6.56
C HIS A 129 6.50 -9.08 7.40
N GLY A 130 6.19 -8.14 8.28
CA GLY A 130 5.04 -8.26 9.14
C GLY A 130 4.92 -7.10 10.11
N ALA A 131 3.74 -6.95 10.67
CA ALA A 131 3.46 -5.97 11.70
C ALA A 131 2.46 -6.52 12.72
N ALA A 132 2.57 -6.06 13.95
CA ALA A 132 1.61 -6.30 15.01
C ALA A 132 1.38 -5.00 15.78
N ASP A 133 0.12 -4.60 15.89
CA ASP A 133 -0.32 -3.48 16.70
C ASP A 133 -1.06 -3.99 17.94
N LEU A 134 -0.66 -3.55 19.13
CA LEU A 134 -1.46 -3.67 20.34
C LEU A 134 -2.23 -2.37 20.51
N VAL A 135 -3.55 -2.43 20.40
CA VAL A 135 -4.44 -1.27 20.30
C VAL A 135 -5.38 -1.22 21.50
N TYR A 136 -5.46 -0.06 22.16
CA TYR A 136 -6.60 0.33 22.96
C TYR A 136 -7.48 1.26 22.13
N ASP A 137 -8.67 0.82 21.81
CA ASP A 137 -9.68 1.53 21.03
C ASP A 137 -10.81 1.98 21.93
N ARG A 138 -11.26 3.22 21.75
CA ARG A 138 -12.47 3.76 22.38
C ARG A 138 -13.27 4.55 21.36
N GLN A 139 -14.43 4.02 21.00
CA GLN A 139 -15.43 4.66 20.17
C GLN A 139 -16.43 5.37 21.07
N GLY A 140 -16.73 6.64 20.80
CA GLY A 140 -17.65 7.45 21.60
C GLY A 140 -19.07 7.45 21.06
N GLY A 141 -20.02 7.97 21.87
CA GLY A 141 -21.45 8.05 21.52
C GLY A 141 -22.28 6.88 22.04
N PRO A 142 -23.63 6.90 21.83
CA PRO A 142 -24.54 5.87 22.33
C PRO A 142 -24.26 4.46 21.81
N ARG A 143 -23.70 4.32 20.61
CA ARG A 143 -23.31 3.05 19.98
C ARG A 143 -21.80 2.78 20.11
N GLY A 144 -21.12 3.60 20.90
CA GLY A 144 -19.71 3.45 21.19
C GLY A 144 -19.44 2.26 22.12
N ASP A 145 -18.21 1.75 22.02
CA ASP A 145 -17.69 0.65 22.83
C ASP A 145 -16.18 0.81 22.97
N ASP A 146 -15.53 0.04 23.84
CA ASP A 146 -14.08 0.02 23.96
C ASP A 146 -13.51 -1.39 23.96
N LYS A 147 -12.26 -1.53 23.48
CA LYS A 147 -11.58 -2.82 23.42
C LYS A 147 -10.07 -2.68 23.38
N ILE A 148 -9.39 -3.63 24.01
CA ILE A 148 -7.95 -3.89 23.75
C ILE A 148 -7.86 -5.11 22.85
N PHE A 149 -7.10 -4.99 21.76
CA PHE A 149 -6.90 -6.07 20.79
C PHE A 149 -5.54 -5.94 20.10
N SER A 150 -5.17 -6.96 19.33
CA SER A 150 -4.04 -6.86 18.40
C SER A 150 -4.52 -7.11 16.99
N SER A 151 -4.28 -6.15 16.09
CA SER A 151 -4.26 -6.37 14.65
C SER A 151 -2.84 -6.77 14.24
N ASN A 152 -2.72 -7.78 13.36
CA ASN A 152 -1.41 -8.30 13.03
C ASN A 152 -1.42 -9.07 11.71
N MET A 153 -0.24 -9.10 11.06
CA MET A 153 0.01 -9.96 9.91
C MET A 153 1.50 -10.31 9.81
N ALA A 154 1.79 -11.47 9.29
CA ALA A 154 3.13 -11.90 8.94
C ALA A 154 3.12 -12.54 7.56
N MET A 155 4.04 -12.11 6.68
CA MET A 155 4.15 -12.59 5.31
C MET A 155 5.55 -13.11 5.02
N GLY A 156 5.61 -14.28 4.39
CA GLY A 156 6.81 -14.87 3.82
C GLY A 156 6.66 -15.02 2.32
N MET A 157 7.68 -14.62 1.58
CA MET A 157 7.76 -14.78 0.13
C MET A 157 9.05 -15.47 -0.26
N ALA A 158 9.00 -16.30 -1.29
CA ALA A 158 10.15 -16.99 -1.84
C ALA A 158 10.08 -17.00 -3.36
N GLN A 159 11.16 -16.67 -4.04
CA GLN A 159 11.25 -16.81 -5.50
C GLN A 159 12.58 -17.38 -5.96
N ARG A 160 12.56 -18.01 -7.14
CA ARG A 160 13.75 -18.54 -7.80
C ARG A 160 13.56 -18.61 -9.31
N PRO A 161 14.65 -18.60 -10.09
CA PRO A 161 14.59 -18.98 -11.49
C PRO A 161 14.13 -20.44 -11.64
N LEU A 162 13.23 -20.69 -12.60
CA LEU A 162 12.74 -22.03 -12.94
C LEU A 162 12.52 -22.09 -14.47
N GLY A 163 13.37 -22.83 -15.18
CA GLY A 163 13.35 -22.87 -16.65
C GLY A 163 13.55 -21.46 -17.25
N PRO A 164 12.69 -21.03 -18.19
CA PRO A 164 12.79 -19.70 -18.81
C PRO A 164 12.19 -18.57 -17.96
N GLY A 165 11.65 -18.88 -16.79
CA GLY A 165 10.90 -17.93 -15.98
C GLY A 165 11.30 -17.91 -14.52
N THR A 166 10.49 -17.20 -13.73
CA THR A 166 10.60 -17.09 -12.27
C THR A 166 9.42 -17.78 -11.61
N PHE A 167 9.69 -18.70 -10.71
CA PHE A 167 8.71 -19.34 -9.83
C PHE A 167 8.72 -18.66 -8.47
N GLY A 168 7.54 -18.39 -7.92
CA GLY A 168 7.37 -17.79 -6.61
C GLY A 168 6.35 -18.49 -5.74
N LEU A 169 6.53 -18.35 -4.43
CA LEU A 169 5.59 -18.78 -3.38
C LEU A 169 5.36 -17.60 -2.44
N ARG A 170 4.11 -17.47 -1.96
CA ARG A 170 3.71 -16.42 -1.01
C ARG A 170 2.82 -17.03 0.05
N ALA A 171 3.04 -16.67 1.31
CA ALA A 171 2.21 -17.06 2.43
C ALA A 171 2.04 -15.88 3.38
N MET A 172 0.79 -15.52 3.70
CA MET A 172 0.45 -14.47 4.66
C MET A 172 -0.52 -15.03 5.70
N LEU A 173 -0.20 -14.79 6.97
CA LEU A 173 -0.95 -15.28 8.12
C LEU A 173 -1.31 -14.13 9.05
N SER A 174 -2.45 -14.26 9.75
CA SER A 174 -2.85 -13.35 10.83
C SER A 174 -3.32 -14.12 12.06
N ALA A 175 -2.95 -13.66 13.23
CA ALA A 175 -3.45 -14.19 14.50
C ALA A 175 -4.72 -13.44 14.99
N GLU A 176 -5.32 -12.59 14.20
CA GLU A 176 -6.52 -11.81 14.55
C GLU A 176 -7.72 -12.66 14.99
N PRO A 177 -7.96 -13.88 14.43
CA PRO A 177 -9.01 -14.75 14.95
C PRO A 177 -8.89 -15.03 16.45
N ALA A 178 -7.65 -15.09 16.97
CA ALA A 178 -7.37 -15.29 18.39
C ALA A 178 -7.25 -13.98 19.17
N THR A 179 -6.73 -12.90 18.57
CA THR A 179 -6.41 -11.63 19.28
C THR A 179 -7.53 -10.59 19.21
N ILE A 180 -8.39 -10.68 18.19
CA ILE A 180 -9.60 -9.87 18.05
C ILE A 180 -10.84 -10.70 18.45
N GLY A 181 -10.94 -11.95 17.95
CA GLY A 181 -12.06 -12.84 18.19
C GLY A 181 -13.27 -12.55 17.30
N LYS A 182 -14.21 -13.50 17.25
CA LYS A 182 -15.34 -13.52 16.29
C LYS A 182 -16.18 -12.24 16.25
N LYS A 183 -16.39 -11.58 17.40
CA LYS A 183 -17.21 -10.36 17.48
C LYS A 183 -16.51 -9.10 16.93
N GLY A 184 -15.30 -9.22 16.44
CA GLY A 184 -14.55 -8.08 15.91
C GLY A 184 -14.14 -7.06 17.00
N TYR A 185 -13.69 -5.88 16.55
CA TYR A 185 -13.41 -4.73 17.40
C TYR A 185 -14.37 -3.57 17.09
N PRO A 186 -14.64 -2.68 18.04
CA PRO A 186 -15.52 -1.53 17.82
C PRO A 186 -15.01 -0.64 16.71
N LEU A 187 -15.84 -0.31 15.75
CA LEU A 187 -15.53 0.64 14.67
C LEU A 187 -16.82 1.23 14.16
N LEU A 188 -17.18 2.42 14.65
CA LEU A 188 -18.44 3.08 14.29
C LEU A 188 -18.56 3.23 12.76
N LEU A 189 -19.76 2.98 12.26
CA LEU A 189 -20.15 2.96 10.84
C LEU A 189 -19.60 1.76 10.04
N GLN A 190 -18.80 0.88 10.63
CA GLN A 190 -18.37 -0.33 9.93
C GLN A 190 -19.46 -1.41 10.02
N THR A 191 -19.72 -2.02 8.88
CA THR A 191 -20.79 -3.03 8.70
C THR A 191 -20.30 -4.11 7.74
N GLY A 192 -21.07 -5.16 7.63
CA GLY A 192 -20.80 -6.32 6.81
C GLY A 192 -20.44 -7.52 7.65
N GLU A 193 -20.43 -8.69 7.06
CA GLU A 193 -20.12 -9.96 7.65
C GLU A 193 -20.90 -10.32 8.95
N THR A 194 -20.57 -11.45 9.54
CA THR A 194 -21.27 -11.99 10.69
C THR A 194 -20.30 -12.71 11.64
N ALA A 195 -20.63 -12.75 12.93
CA ALA A 195 -19.86 -13.49 13.93
C ALA A 195 -20.41 -14.90 14.19
N ASP A 196 -21.65 -15.19 13.77
CA ASP A 196 -22.41 -16.39 14.10
C ASP A 196 -23.10 -17.05 12.88
N GLY A 197 -22.93 -16.46 11.69
CA GLY A 197 -23.55 -16.93 10.45
C GLY A 197 -24.97 -16.44 10.21
N SER A 198 -25.53 -15.61 11.12
CA SER A 198 -26.92 -15.19 11.08
C SER A 198 -27.16 -13.70 11.40
N THR A 199 -26.31 -13.11 12.24
CA THR A 199 -26.47 -11.71 12.72
C THR A 199 -25.36 -10.84 12.12
N ARG A 200 -25.78 -9.77 11.42
CA ARG A 200 -24.81 -8.80 10.85
C ARG A 200 -24.03 -8.07 11.94
N LEU A 201 -22.73 -7.95 11.77
CA LEU A 201 -21.91 -7.07 12.58
C LEU A 201 -22.18 -5.62 12.17
N ILE A 202 -22.58 -4.80 13.12
CA ILE A 202 -22.82 -3.36 12.95
C ILE A 202 -21.95 -2.60 13.94
N ASP A 203 -21.27 -1.53 13.46
CA ASP A 203 -20.28 -0.75 14.21
C ASP A 203 -19.12 -1.59 14.74
N ARG A 204 -18.76 -2.61 13.98
CA ARG A 204 -17.65 -3.52 14.29
C ARG A 204 -16.92 -3.96 13.05
N GLN A 205 -15.59 -4.03 13.15
CA GLN A 205 -14.74 -4.68 12.17
C GLN A 205 -14.47 -6.12 12.58
N HIS A 206 -14.75 -7.06 11.69
CA HIS A 206 -14.41 -8.47 11.84
C HIS A 206 -12.88 -8.72 11.79
N PRO A 207 -12.37 -9.82 12.36
CA PRO A 207 -10.97 -10.21 12.22
C PRO A 207 -10.67 -10.74 10.81
N HIS A 208 -9.45 -10.63 10.35
CA HIS A 208 -8.96 -11.38 9.20
C HIS A 208 -8.92 -12.88 9.51
N ASP A 209 -8.83 -13.70 8.45
CA ASP A 209 -8.60 -15.14 8.57
C ASP A 209 -7.16 -15.45 8.97
N LEU A 210 -6.95 -16.61 9.61
CA LEU A 210 -5.60 -17.10 9.91
C LEU A 210 -4.75 -17.21 8.65
N PHE A 211 -5.33 -17.73 7.57
CA PHE A 211 -4.68 -17.86 6.27
C PHE A 211 -5.18 -16.73 5.35
N MET A 212 -4.40 -15.68 5.21
CA MET A 212 -4.76 -14.54 4.37
C MET A 212 -4.30 -14.71 2.92
N GLU A 213 -3.13 -15.34 2.69
CA GLU A 213 -2.64 -15.71 1.38
C GLU A 213 -1.82 -17.00 1.45
N LEU A 214 -2.09 -17.92 0.55
CA LEU A 214 -1.25 -19.06 0.22
C LEU A 214 -1.24 -19.18 -1.30
N ALA A 215 -0.18 -18.70 -1.95
CA ALA A 215 -0.17 -18.55 -3.39
C ALA A 215 1.13 -19.04 -4.04
N GLY A 216 0.97 -19.52 -5.26
CA GLY A 216 2.06 -19.84 -6.19
C GLY A 216 2.00 -18.93 -7.40
N THR A 217 3.17 -18.56 -7.93
CA THR A 217 3.31 -17.67 -9.08
C THR A 217 4.29 -18.21 -10.09
N TYR A 218 4.08 -17.90 -11.36
CA TYR A 218 5.05 -18.15 -12.39
C TYR A 218 5.03 -17.04 -13.43
N SER A 219 6.19 -16.48 -13.77
CA SER A 219 6.30 -15.44 -14.78
C SER A 219 7.41 -15.72 -15.79
N ILE A 220 7.21 -15.25 -17.02
CA ILE A 220 8.22 -15.29 -18.09
C ILE A 220 8.41 -13.87 -18.59
N SER A 221 9.66 -13.42 -18.65
CA SER A 221 10.01 -12.05 -19.07
C SER A 221 10.91 -12.06 -20.31
N LYS A 222 10.69 -11.07 -21.20
CA LYS A 222 11.55 -10.80 -22.36
C LYS A 222 11.64 -9.29 -22.60
N GLY A 223 12.82 -8.72 -22.39
CA GLY A 223 13.01 -7.26 -22.41
C GLY A 223 12.16 -6.60 -21.31
N ASN A 224 11.38 -5.59 -21.67
CA ASN A 224 10.48 -4.88 -20.75
C ASN A 224 9.05 -5.46 -20.71
N ARG A 225 8.86 -6.70 -21.16
CA ARG A 225 7.56 -7.38 -21.18
C ARG A 225 7.60 -8.66 -20.36
N SER A 226 6.46 -9.00 -19.75
CA SER A 226 6.25 -10.30 -19.11
C SER A 226 4.83 -10.79 -19.28
N ALA A 227 4.66 -12.11 -19.08
CA ALA A 227 3.39 -12.74 -18.83
C ALA A 227 3.49 -13.56 -17.55
N PHE A 228 2.43 -13.61 -16.76
CA PHE A 228 2.44 -14.30 -15.49
C PHE A 228 1.13 -15.00 -15.17
N LEU A 229 1.23 -15.99 -14.28
CA LEU A 229 0.13 -16.66 -13.62
C LEU A 229 0.31 -16.52 -12.10
N TYR A 230 -0.81 -16.35 -11.41
CA TYR A 230 -0.92 -16.35 -9.96
C TYR A 230 -2.08 -17.27 -9.58
N ALA A 231 -1.88 -18.14 -8.60
CA ALA A 231 -2.91 -19.03 -8.07
C ALA A 231 -2.85 -19.00 -6.55
N GLY A 232 -3.94 -18.61 -5.90
CA GLY A 232 -4.06 -18.47 -4.44
C GLY A 232 -5.17 -19.32 -3.83
N LEU A 233 -4.88 -19.84 -2.61
CA LEU A 233 -5.82 -20.63 -1.82
C LEU A 233 -5.53 -20.43 -0.31
N PRO A 234 -5.91 -19.30 0.30
CA PRO A 234 -6.55 -18.11 -0.28
C PRO A 234 -5.60 -17.23 -1.09
N GLY A 235 -6.15 -16.18 -1.71
CA GLY A 235 -5.42 -15.21 -2.49
C GLY A 235 -6.22 -13.94 -2.76
N GLU A 236 -5.66 -13.04 -3.57
CA GLU A 236 -6.27 -11.76 -3.95
C GLU A 236 -6.49 -11.70 -5.47
N PRO A 237 -7.72 -11.53 -5.96
CA PRO A 237 -8.01 -11.35 -7.38
C PRO A 237 -7.58 -9.97 -7.89
N ALA A 238 -7.46 -9.82 -9.21
CA ALA A 238 -7.19 -8.54 -9.86
C ALA A 238 -8.42 -7.60 -9.81
N LEU A 239 -8.75 -7.12 -8.59
CA LEU A 239 -9.90 -6.26 -8.32
C LEU A 239 -9.55 -5.28 -7.19
N GLY A 240 -9.69 -3.98 -7.46
CA GLY A 240 -9.38 -2.95 -6.49
C GLY A 240 -7.92 -2.45 -6.50
N PRO A 241 -7.64 -1.41 -5.70
CA PRO A 241 -6.29 -0.99 -5.34
C PRO A 241 -5.63 -2.05 -4.45
N PRO A 242 -4.32 -1.95 -4.14
CA PRO A 242 -3.70 -2.79 -3.11
C PRO A 242 -4.49 -2.75 -1.81
N ALA A 243 -4.56 -3.86 -1.08
CA ALA A 243 -5.22 -3.93 0.22
C ALA A 243 -4.67 -2.87 1.19
N PHE A 244 -5.52 -2.29 2.04
CA PHE A 244 -5.16 -1.14 2.90
C PHE A 244 -3.94 -1.41 3.79
N MET A 245 -3.73 -2.63 4.23
CA MET A 245 -2.60 -3.06 5.07
C MET A 245 -1.28 -3.19 4.30
N HIS A 246 -1.29 -3.09 2.97
CA HIS A 246 -0.12 -3.14 2.09
C HIS A 246 0.19 -1.81 1.40
N ARG A 247 -0.67 -0.79 1.57
CA ARG A 247 -0.36 0.57 1.11
C ARG A 247 0.34 1.34 2.23
N PHE A 248 1.49 1.95 1.98
CA PHE A 248 2.16 2.79 2.98
C PHE A 248 1.25 3.91 3.49
N SER A 249 0.44 4.52 2.62
CA SER A 249 -0.55 5.55 2.99
C SER A 249 -1.62 5.06 3.98
N GLY A 250 -1.89 3.75 4.03
CA GLY A 250 -2.90 3.11 4.86
C GLY A 250 -2.35 2.30 6.04
N VAL A 251 -1.17 1.69 5.87
CA VAL A 251 -0.59 0.73 6.83
C VAL A 251 -0.26 1.33 8.19
N ALA A 252 -0.11 2.64 8.28
CA ALA A 252 0.16 3.34 9.54
C ALA A 252 -1.06 3.44 10.47
N LEU A 253 -2.28 3.29 9.94
CA LEU A 253 -3.51 3.34 10.71
C LEU A 253 -3.82 1.96 11.32
N PRO A 254 -4.06 1.88 12.64
CA PRO A 254 -4.33 0.60 13.32
C PRO A 254 -5.76 0.09 13.11
N GLU A 255 -6.53 0.69 12.22
CA GLU A 255 -7.93 0.37 11.94
C GLU A 255 -8.19 0.14 10.45
N ALA A 256 -9.16 -0.73 10.14
CA ALA A 256 -9.66 -0.90 8.78
C ALA A 256 -10.40 0.35 8.29
N PRO A 257 -10.40 0.63 6.97
CA PRO A 257 -11.25 1.68 6.41
C PRO A 257 -12.72 1.26 6.36
N ILE A 258 -13.65 2.19 6.61
CA ILE A 258 -15.09 1.92 6.45
C ILE A 258 -15.50 1.79 4.97
N THR A 259 -14.60 2.15 4.06
CA THR A 259 -14.74 2.02 2.60
C THR A 259 -14.24 0.67 2.07
N HIS A 260 -13.71 -0.21 2.93
CA HIS A 260 -13.08 -1.49 2.60
C HIS A 260 -13.92 -2.35 1.67
N HIS A 261 -15.23 -2.52 1.94
CA HIS A 261 -16.13 -3.36 1.14
C HIS A 261 -16.40 -2.82 -0.28
N TRP A 262 -16.02 -1.60 -0.60
CA TRP A 262 -16.11 -1.02 -1.95
C TRP A 262 -14.79 -1.07 -2.71
N LEU A 263 -13.66 -1.21 -2.01
CA LEU A 263 -12.33 -1.04 -2.60
C LEU A 263 -11.53 -2.34 -2.65
N ASP A 264 -11.32 -2.99 -1.51
CA ASP A 264 -10.30 -4.01 -1.33
C ASP A 264 -10.71 -5.19 -0.43
N SER A 265 -12.01 -5.42 -0.15
CA SER A 265 -12.47 -6.54 0.70
C SER A 265 -12.18 -7.93 0.12
N SER A 266 -11.98 -8.03 -1.18
CA SER A 266 -11.65 -9.31 -1.85
C SER A 266 -10.18 -9.72 -1.70
N HIS A 267 -9.38 -9.06 -0.82
CA HIS A 267 -7.97 -9.40 -0.63
C HIS A 267 -7.73 -10.76 0.05
N ILE A 268 -8.76 -11.36 0.66
CA ILE A 268 -8.75 -12.75 1.13
C ILE A 268 -9.91 -13.47 0.43
N THR A 269 -9.60 -14.32 -0.52
CA THR A 269 -10.60 -15.04 -1.32
C THR A 269 -10.16 -16.49 -1.52
N PHE A 270 -11.00 -17.43 -1.16
CA PHE A 270 -10.70 -18.87 -1.25
C PHE A 270 -10.87 -19.38 -2.70
N GLY A 271 -9.73 -19.49 -3.38
CA GLY A 271 -9.65 -19.87 -4.80
C GLY A 271 -9.57 -18.65 -5.71
N VAL A 272 -8.36 -18.36 -6.17
CA VAL A 272 -8.05 -17.30 -7.14
C VAL A 272 -7.13 -17.84 -8.21
N LEU A 273 -7.44 -17.56 -9.44
CA LEU A 273 -6.56 -17.77 -10.59
C LEU A 273 -6.49 -16.48 -11.39
N THR A 274 -5.31 -15.88 -11.46
CA THR A 274 -5.06 -14.64 -12.22
C THR A 274 -4.04 -14.89 -13.30
N ALA A 275 -4.33 -14.40 -14.51
CA ALA A 275 -3.38 -14.29 -15.60
C ALA A 275 -3.17 -12.81 -15.92
N GLY A 276 -1.91 -12.43 -16.20
CA GLY A 276 -1.59 -11.05 -16.52
C GLY A 276 -0.43 -10.90 -17.50
N MET A 277 -0.37 -9.72 -18.08
CA MET A 277 0.68 -9.29 -19.00
C MET A 277 1.17 -7.90 -18.61
N VAL A 278 2.47 -7.69 -18.71
CA VAL A 278 3.16 -6.42 -18.47
C VAL A 278 3.87 -5.95 -19.73
N ALA A 279 3.84 -4.64 -19.96
CA ALA A 279 4.64 -3.98 -20.98
C ALA A 279 5.13 -2.62 -20.43
N GLY A 280 6.34 -2.60 -19.88
CA GLY A 280 6.89 -1.41 -19.20
C GLY A 280 6.05 -0.97 -18.01
N GLY A 281 5.46 0.23 -18.09
CA GLY A 281 4.58 0.78 -17.05
C GLY A 281 3.11 0.37 -17.16
N LEU A 282 2.73 -0.52 -18.07
CA LEU A 282 1.36 -0.96 -18.28
C LEU A 282 1.20 -2.43 -17.88
N LYS A 283 0.11 -2.75 -17.15
CA LYS A 283 -0.26 -4.13 -16.80
C LYS A 283 -1.76 -4.35 -17.03
N LEU A 284 -2.09 -5.49 -17.67
CA LEU A 284 -3.44 -6.00 -17.85
C LEU A 284 -3.57 -7.33 -17.11
N GLU A 285 -4.66 -7.52 -16.40
CA GLU A 285 -4.93 -8.72 -15.61
C GLU A 285 -6.37 -9.16 -15.73
N ALA A 286 -6.58 -10.46 -15.66
CA ALA A 286 -7.89 -11.07 -15.52
C ALA A 286 -7.85 -12.14 -14.45
N SER A 287 -8.89 -12.22 -13.60
CA SER A 287 -9.02 -13.23 -12.56
C SER A 287 -10.32 -13.99 -12.66
N ALA A 288 -10.27 -15.29 -12.37
CA ALA A 288 -11.41 -16.09 -11.96
C ALA A 288 -11.22 -16.41 -10.47
N PHE A 289 -12.27 -16.24 -9.64
CA PHE A 289 -12.16 -16.39 -8.20
C PHE A 289 -13.49 -16.74 -7.54
N ARG A 290 -13.48 -17.08 -6.24
CA ARG A 290 -14.69 -17.24 -5.43
C ARG A 290 -15.21 -15.85 -5.05
N GLY A 291 -16.47 -15.54 -5.35
CA GLY A 291 -17.07 -14.24 -5.07
C GLY A 291 -17.39 -14.02 -3.61
N ARG A 292 -17.73 -15.09 -2.88
CA ARG A 292 -18.08 -15.04 -1.46
C ARG A 292 -16.88 -14.64 -0.62
N GLU A 293 -17.06 -13.62 0.25
CA GLU A 293 -16.12 -13.28 1.31
C GLU A 293 -16.00 -14.44 2.32
N PRO A 294 -14.86 -14.55 3.07
CA PRO A 294 -14.68 -15.60 4.08
C PRO A 294 -15.81 -15.61 5.11
N ASP A 295 -16.17 -16.80 5.62
CA ASP A 295 -17.21 -16.93 6.63
C ASP A 295 -16.70 -16.65 8.06
N GLN A 296 -17.53 -16.88 9.07
CA GLN A 296 -17.19 -16.63 10.49
C GLN A 296 -16.18 -17.64 11.08
N ASN A 297 -15.76 -18.67 10.33
CA ASN A 297 -14.83 -19.71 10.79
C ASN A 297 -13.40 -19.38 10.37
N ARG A 298 -12.82 -18.33 10.94
CA ARG A 298 -11.57 -17.68 10.54
C ARG A 298 -10.28 -18.52 10.69
N PHE A 299 -10.36 -19.78 11.13
CA PHE A 299 -9.21 -20.67 11.30
C PHE A 299 -9.08 -21.74 10.20
N ASP A 300 -10.06 -21.89 9.35
CA ASP A 300 -10.06 -22.90 8.30
C ASP A 300 -9.68 -22.36 6.92
N ILE A 301 -9.61 -23.24 5.95
CA ILE A 301 -9.47 -22.93 4.53
C ILE A 301 -10.72 -23.44 3.85
N GLU A 302 -11.53 -22.55 3.34
CA GLU A 302 -12.76 -22.89 2.67
C GLU A 302 -12.51 -23.55 1.29
N SER A 303 -13.48 -24.34 0.83
CA SER A 303 -13.40 -24.98 -0.49
C SER A 303 -13.29 -23.95 -1.61
N PRO A 304 -12.32 -24.08 -2.51
CA PRO A 304 -12.14 -23.14 -3.61
C PRO A 304 -13.29 -23.21 -4.60
N LYS A 305 -13.63 -22.06 -5.16
CA LYS A 305 -14.63 -21.91 -6.22
C LYS A 305 -14.20 -20.80 -7.17
N LEU A 306 -14.52 -20.94 -8.45
CA LEU A 306 -14.21 -19.93 -9.47
C LEU A 306 -15.52 -19.49 -10.14
N ASP A 307 -16.40 -18.86 -9.38
CA ASP A 307 -17.74 -18.43 -9.81
C ASP A 307 -17.83 -16.93 -10.15
N SER A 308 -16.76 -16.23 -9.96
CA SER A 308 -16.66 -14.79 -10.14
C SER A 308 -15.47 -14.43 -11.04
N HIS A 309 -15.47 -13.23 -11.59
CA HIS A 309 -14.39 -12.79 -12.46
C HIS A 309 -14.13 -11.29 -12.33
N SER A 310 -12.90 -10.88 -12.63
CA SER A 310 -12.51 -9.47 -12.67
C SER A 310 -11.44 -9.20 -13.73
N PHE A 311 -11.31 -7.89 -14.04
CA PHE A 311 -10.28 -7.33 -14.89
C PHE A 311 -9.70 -6.10 -14.22
N ARG A 312 -8.36 -5.94 -14.31
CA ARG A 312 -7.67 -4.76 -13.81
C ARG A 312 -6.65 -4.26 -14.84
N LEU A 313 -6.67 -2.96 -15.04
CA LEU A 313 -5.65 -2.20 -15.76
C LEU A 313 -4.87 -1.38 -14.75
N SER A 314 -3.55 -1.51 -14.75
CA SER A 314 -2.64 -0.70 -13.95
C SER A 314 -1.66 0.06 -14.83
N LEU A 315 -1.34 1.30 -14.46
CA LEU A 315 -0.44 2.18 -15.19
C LEU A 315 0.50 2.92 -14.24
N ASN A 316 1.80 2.67 -14.35
CA ASN A 316 2.88 3.41 -13.69
C ASN A 316 3.64 4.23 -14.74
N PRO A 317 3.22 5.46 -15.06
CA PRO A 317 3.83 6.28 -16.10
C PRO A 317 5.17 6.88 -15.65
N ALA A 318 5.43 6.92 -14.36
CA ALA A 318 6.66 7.38 -13.72
C ALA A 318 6.82 6.68 -12.35
N PRO A 319 8.04 6.61 -11.79
CA PRO A 319 8.30 5.92 -10.52
C PRO A 319 7.45 6.41 -9.33
N ALA A 320 7.06 7.68 -9.34
CA ALA A 320 6.26 8.30 -8.28
C ALA A 320 4.75 8.02 -8.36
N TRP A 321 4.24 7.44 -9.45
CA TRP A 321 2.80 7.37 -9.72
C TRP A 321 2.34 5.97 -10.09
N SER A 322 1.20 5.56 -9.53
CA SER A 322 0.47 4.37 -9.92
C SER A 322 -1.01 4.66 -10.06
N PHE A 323 -1.60 4.23 -11.14
CA PHE A 323 -3.03 4.34 -11.44
C PHE A 323 -3.61 2.95 -11.66
N GLN A 324 -4.84 2.72 -11.22
CA GLN A 324 -5.57 1.52 -11.55
C GLN A 324 -7.04 1.81 -11.83
N VAL A 325 -7.63 0.98 -12.70
CA VAL A 325 -9.08 0.82 -12.87
C VAL A 325 -9.38 -0.66 -12.93
N SER A 326 -10.40 -1.10 -12.20
CA SER A 326 -10.83 -2.50 -12.24
C SER A 326 -12.35 -2.64 -12.26
N ARG A 327 -12.80 -3.78 -12.77
CA ARG A 327 -14.20 -4.19 -12.72
C ARG A 327 -14.30 -5.68 -12.48
N GLY A 328 -15.22 -6.08 -11.59
CA GLY A 328 -15.49 -7.49 -11.29
C GLY A 328 -16.97 -7.74 -11.08
N ARG A 329 -17.38 -8.98 -11.36
CA ARG A 329 -18.64 -9.57 -10.95
C ARG A 329 -18.35 -10.54 -9.82
N LEU A 330 -18.92 -10.28 -8.65
CA LEU A 330 -18.85 -11.12 -7.46
C LEU A 330 -20.18 -11.85 -7.31
N ASN A 331 -20.14 -13.16 -7.29
CA ASN A 331 -21.31 -14.00 -7.06
C ASN A 331 -21.53 -14.14 -5.56
N SER A 332 -22.70 -13.70 -5.07
CA SER A 332 -23.10 -13.82 -3.68
C SER A 332 -21.97 -13.45 -2.67
N PRO A 333 -21.41 -12.22 -2.71
CA PRO A 333 -20.25 -11.88 -1.88
C PRO A 333 -20.56 -11.94 -0.39
N GLU A 334 -21.77 -11.54 0.02
CA GLU A 334 -22.13 -11.50 1.43
C GLU A 334 -22.93 -12.74 1.87
N GLN A 335 -22.52 -13.32 3.00
CA GLN A 335 -23.13 -14.53 3.53
C GLN A 335 -24.59 -14.35 3.88
N LEU A 336 -24.98 -13.19 4.37
CA LEU A 336 -26.35 -12.88 4.81
C LEU A 336 -27.26 -12.45 3.66
N GLU A 337 -26.71 -12.20 2.46
CA GLU A 337 -27.48 -11.84 1.25
C GLU A 337 -27.13 -12.80 0.10
N PRO A 338 -27.35 -14.14 0.25
CA PRO A 338 -26.84 -15.14 -0.70
C PRO A 338 -27.43 -15.02 -2.10
N GLU A 339 -28.57 -14.37 -2.28
CA GLU A 339 -29.24 -14.17 -3.57
C GLU A 339 -28.77 -12.88 -4.30
N ILE A 340 -27.87 -12.12 -3.68
CA ILE A 340 -27.39 -10.84 -4.22
C ILE A 340 -25.98 -10.99 -4.76
N ASP A 341 -25.83 -10.77 -6.06
CA ASP A 341 -24.53 -10.59 -6.67
C ASP A 341 -24.10 -9.12 -6.66
N THR A 342 -22.82 -8.84 -6.85
CA THR A 342 -22.32 -7.46 -6.89
C THR A 342 -21.43 -7.23 -8.11
N ASP A 343 -21.75 -6.21 -8.91
CA ASP A 343 -20.82 -5.64 -9.88
C ASP A 343 -20.00 -4.55 -9.18
N ARG A 344 -18.71 -4.79 -8.97
CA ARG A 344 -17.78 -3.83 -8.37
C ARG A 344 -16.95 -3.13 -9.43
N THR A 345 -16.85 -1.82 -9.34
CA THR A 345 -15.95 -1.01 -10.19
C THR A 345 -15.10 -0.14 -9.28
N THR A 346 -13.78 -0.09 -9.50
CA THR A 346 -12.88 0.76 -8.71
C THR A 346 -11.96 1.57 -9.59
N ALA A 347 -11.51 2.69 -9.09
CA ALA A 347 -10.41 3.47 -9.64
C ALA A 347 -9.56 4.04 -8.49
N SER A 348 -8.25 4.09 -8.68
CA SER A 348 -7.36 4.73 -7.70
C SER A 348 -6.15 5.37 -8.35
N VAL A 349 -5.59 6.34 -7.65
CA VAL A 349 -4.29 6.94 -7.93
C VAL A 349 -3.47 6.95 -6.66
N MET A 350 -2.22 6.52 -6.77
CA MET A 350 -1.25 6.51 -5.70
C MET A 350 -0.04 7.35 -6.09
N HIS A 351 0.52 8.07 -5.13
CA HIS A 351 1.70 8.89 -5.29
C HIS A 351 2.69 8.63 -4.16
N ALA A 352 3.96 8.48 -4.50
CA ALA A 352 5.06 8.34 -3.56
C ALA A 352 6.17 9.33 -3.87
N ARG A 353 6.82 9.89 -2.85
CA ARG A 353 7.91 10.85 -2.99
C ARG A 353 8.89 10.76 -1.84
N ASP A 354 10.18 10.64 -2.20
CA ASP A 354 11.30 10.81 -1.28
C ASP A 354 11.87 12.22 -1.33
N TRP A 355 12.39 12.70 -0.20
CA TRP A 355 13.23 13.90 -0.09
C TRP A 355 14.24 13.72 1.04
N ALA A 356 15.21 14.63 1.15
CA ALA A 356 16.22 14.58 2.21
C ALA A 356 15.57 14.61 3.60
N GLY A 357 15.56 13.44 4.27
CA GLY A 357 15.03 13.26 5.61
C GLY A 357 13.54 12.92 5.71
N GLY A 358 12.88 12.52 4.61
CA GLY A 358 11.49 12.09 4.67
C GLY A 358 11.02 11.28 3.48
N HIS A 359 9.85 10.67 3.65
CA HIS A 359 9.09 9.95 2.65
C HIS A 359 7.61 10.29 2.77
N TRP A 360 6.90 10.37 1.66
CA TRP A 360 5.47 10.67 1.62
C TRP A 360 4.77 9.80 0.61
N GLU A 361 3.65 9.20 1.04
CA GLU A 361 2.74 8.52 0.14
C GLU A 361 1.30 8.98 0.35
N SER A 362 0.53 8.95 -0.72
CA SER A 362 -0.89 9.28 -0.73
C SER A 362 -1.64 8.36 -1.69
N THR A 363 -2.88 8.06 -1.35
CA THR A 363 -3.83 7.32 -2.17
C THR A 363 -5.16 8.06 -2.23
N LEU A 364 -5.70 8.21 -3.44
CA LEU A 364 -7.10 8.55 -3.67
C LEU A 364 -7.76 7.35 -4.34
N ALA A 365 -8.89 6.91 -3.83
CA ALA A 365 -9.62 5.76 -4.35
C ALA A 365 -11.12 6.01 -4.37
N TRP A 366 -11.76 5.47 -5.38
CA TRP A 366 -13.20 5.39 -5.55
C TRP A 366 -13.59 3.95 -5.83
N GLY A 367 -14.70 3.52 -5.22
CA GLY A 367 -15.35 2.23 -5.47
C GLY A 367 -16.85 2.38 -5.62
N ARG A 368 -17.43 1.61 -6.52
CA ARG A 368 -18.87 1.46 -6.70
C ARG A 368 -19.24 -0.01 -6.64
N ASN A 369 -20.15 -0.36 -5.75
CA ASN A 369 -20.85 -1.63 -5.73
C ASN A 369 -22.26 -1.44 -6.33
N HIS A 370 -22.66 -2.33 -7.23
CA HIS A 370 -24.01 -2.38 -7.76
C HIS A 370 -24.58 -3.77 -7.44
N LYS A 371 -25.47 -3.84 -6.45
CA LYS A 371 -26.20 -5.06 -6.06
C LYS A 371 -27.08 -5.56 -7.22
N ARG A 372 -27.16 -6.86 -7.41
CA ARG A 372 -27.90 -7.51 -8.48
C ARG A 372 -28.77 -8.67 -7.95
N PRO A 373 -30.07 -8.41 -7.71
CA PRO A 373 -30.82 -7.18 -7.91
C PRO A 373 -30.51 -6.13 -6.83
N GLY A 374 -30.71 -4.84 -7.15
CA GLY A 374 -30.64 -3.79 -6.16
C GLY A 374 -29.97 -2.50 -6.63
N PRO A 375 -29.77 -1.55 -5.70
CA PRO A 375 -29.18 -0.26 -5.97
C PRO A 375 -27.67 -0.32 -6.14
N ALA A 376 -27.09 0.76 -6.63
CA ALA A 376 -25.65 1.01 -6.58
C ALA A 376 -25.33 1.95 -5.41
N SER A 377 -24.16 1.75 -4.80
CA SER A 377 -23.61 2.61 -3.75
C SER A 377 -22.15 2.95 -4.04
N ASP A 378 -21.72 4.11 -3.59
CA ASP A 378 -20.36 4.65 -3.84
C ASP A 378 -19.57 4.83 -2.55
N ALA A 379 -18.25 4.71 -2.69
CA ALA A 379 -17.30 5.00 -1.63
C ALA A 379 -16.10 5.78 -2.15
N PHE A 380 -15.59 6.69 -1.35
CA PHE A 380 -14.42 7.52 -1.63
C PHE A 380 -13.47 7.45 -0.42
N ALA A 381 -12.19 7.24 -0.69
CA ALA A 381 -11.13 7.26 0.31
C ALA A 381 -9.97 8.14 -0.13
N ALA A 382 -9.43 8.93 0.78
CA ALA A 382 -8.19 9.67 0.63
C ALA A 382 -7.29 9.34 1.82
N GLU A 383 -6.10 8.81 1.55
CA GLU A 383 -5.12 8.44 2.55
C GLU A 383 -3.82 9.19 2.33
N THR A 384 -3.12 9.50 3.41
CA THR A 384 -1.77 10.06 3.35
C THR A 384 -0.94 9.62 4.55
N ALA A 385 0.34 9.34 4.32
CA ALA A 385 1.32 9.08 5.36
C ALA A 385 2.64 9.77 5.03
N ILE A 386 3.25 10.38 6.03
CA ILE A 386 4.53 11.08 5.94
C ILE A 386 5.45 10.53 7.02
N GLU A 387 6.56 9.98 6.61
CA GLU A 387 7.66 9.59 7.49
C GLU A 387 8.75 10.67 7.48
N LEU A 388 9.15 11.11 8.66
CA LEU A 388 10.22 12.09 8.83
C LEU A 388 11.35 11.48 9.67
N ARG A 389 12.58 11.55 9.13
CA ARG A 389 13.82 11.10 9.80
C ARG A 389 13.75 9.63 10.25
N GLN A 390 12.98 8.78 9.55
CA GLN A 390 12.75 7.37 9.89
C GLN A 390 12.22 7.17 11.33
N LYS A 391 11.60 8.19 11.90
CA LYS A 391 11.22 8.19 13.32
C LYS A 391 9.81 8.73 13.56
N HIS A 392 9.40 9.77 12.85
CA HIS A 392 8.12 10.43 13.06
C HIS A 392 7.19 10.12 11.90
N ASN A 393 6.06 9.49 12.19
CA ASN A 393 5.06 9.16 11.19
C ASN A 393 3.77 9.95 11.46
N LEU A 394 3.38 10.78 10.50
CA LEU A 394 2.11 11.48 10.45
C LEU A 394 1.23 10.81 9.41
N PHE A 395 0.00 10.48 9.75
CA PHE A 395 -0.92 9.80 8.83
C PHE A 395 -2.34 10.28 9.01
N ALA A 396 -3.12 10.20 7.92
CA ALA A 396 -4.52 10.58 7.93
C ALA A 396 -5.31 9.79 6.87
N ARG A 397 -6.62 9.60 7.14
CA ARG A 397 -7.59 9.03 6.20
C ARG A 397 -8.88 9.83 6.26
N LEU A 398 -9.42 10.17 5.09
CA LEU A 398 -10.75 10.73 4.91
C LEU A 398 -11.57 9.74 4.09
N GLU A 399 -12.76 9.42 4.57
CA GLU A 399 -13.65 8.46 3.95
C GLU A 399 -15.06 9.04 3.82
N ARG A 400 -15.72 8.73 2.72
CA ARG A 400 -17.13 9.00 2.50
C ARG A 400 -17.75 7.82 1.76
N VAL A 401 -18.80 7.26 2.33
CA VAL A 401 -19.38 6.01 1.82
C VAL A 401 -20.89 6.02 2.01
N GLU A 402 -21.60 5.44 1.07
CA GLU A 402 -23.03 5.19 1.10
C GLU A 402 -23.29 3.79 1.65
N LYS A 403 -23.96 3.70 2.81
CA LYS A 403 -24.23 2.44 3.52
C LYS A 403 -25.72 2.25 3.79
N ASP A 404 -26.20 1.03 3.54
CA ASP A 404 -27.59 0.59 3.78
C ASP A 404 -27.73 -0.40 4.95
N GLU A 405 -26.64 -0.70 5.66
CA GLU A 405 -26.55 -1.75 6.69
C GLU A 405 -26.30 -1.19 8.10
N LEU A 406 -26.55 0.11 8.31
CA LEU A 406 -26.25 0.77 9.58
C LEU A 406 -27.23 0.43 10.72
N PHE A 407 -28.32 -0.25 10.41
CA PHE A 407 -29.38 -0.58 11.38
C PHE A 407 -29.76 -2.06 11.26
N PRO A 408 -30.05 -2.72 12.41
CA PRO A 408 -30.54 -4.10 12.41
C PRO A 408 -31.93 -4.18 11.79
N GLU A 409 -32.34 -5.37 11.33
CA GLU A 409 -33.65 -5.60 10.70
C GLU A 409 -34.85 -5.19 11.56
N SER A 410 -34.71 -5.18 12.88
CA SER A 410 -35.74 -4.74 13.82
C SER A 410 -35.92 -3.22 13.89
N ASP A 411 -35.00 -2.42 13.32
CA ASP A 411 -35.09 -0.95 13.32
C ASP A 411 -35.87 -0.48 12.07
N PRO A 412 -36.76 0.50 12.17
CA PRO A 412 -37.51 1.04 11.02
C PRO A 412 -36.62 1.63 9.90
N ARG A 413 -35.34 1.90 10.18
CA ARG A 413 -34.34 2.42 9.26
C ARG A 413 -33.54 1.33 8.56
N ALA A 414 -33.81 0.05 8.84
CA ALA A 414 -33.13 -1.08 8.20
C ALA A 414 -33.22 -0.99 6.66
N GLY A 415 -32.13 -1.23 5.97
CA GLY A 415 -32.05 -1.16 4.51
C GLY A 415 -32.09 0.24 3.89
N GLN A 416 -32.22 1.31 4.71
CA GLN A 416 -32.14 2.68 4.21
C GLN A 416 -30.68 3.08 4.00
N SER A 417 -30.41 3.71 2.84
CA SER A 417 -29.07 4.15 2.47
C SER A 417 -28.74 5.53 3.03
N TYR A 418 -27.57 5.65 3.65
CA TYR A 418 -27.06 6.88 4.25
C TYR A 418 -25.64 7.19 3.81
N TRP A 419 -25.40 8.43 3.38
CA TRP A 419 -24.06 8.94 3.17
C TRP A 419 -23.40 9.28 4.52
N VAL A 420 -22.43 8.48 4.91
CA VAL A 420 -21.64 8.67 6.13
C VAL A 420 -20.18 8.95 5.81
N GLY A 421 -19.46 9.49 6.76
CA GLY A 421 -18.05 9.83 6.57
C GLY A 421 -17.23 9.67 7.85
N LYS A 422 -15.94 9.49 7.68
CA LYS A 422 -14.98 9.32 8.75
C LYS A 422 -13.71 10.09 8.40
N GLY A 423 -13.19 10.86 9.35
CA GLY A 423 -11.91 11.55 9.22
C GLY A 423 -11.02 11.17 10.38
N SER A 424 -9.92 10.46 10.09
CA SER A 424 -8.95 9.98 11.06
C SER A 424 -7.60 10.64 10.81
N ALA A 425 -6.89 11.02 11.89
CA ALA A 425 -5.52 11.51 11.79
C ALA A 425 -4.73 11.09 13.02
N GLY A 426 -3.46 10.75 12.82
CA GLY A 426 -2.63 10.20 13.88
C GLY A 426 -1.16 10.53 13.72
N TYR A 427 -0.44 10.12 14.77
CA TYR A 427 1.00 10.22 14.86
C TYR A 427 1.55 8.97 15.52
N ARG A 428 2.70 8.48 15.00
CA ARG A 428 3.49 7.39 15.59
C ARG A 428 4.95 7.80 15.70
N LEU A 429 5.54 7.51 16.85
CA LEU A 429 6.97 7.65 17.11
C LEU A 429 7.61 6.27 17.04
N ASP A 430 8.55 6.08 16.11
CA ASP A 430 9.26 4.82 15.89
C ASP A 430 10.65 4.84 16.55
N PHE A 431 11.05 3.67 17.04
CA PHE A 431 12.32 3.39 17.66
C PHE A 431 13.02 2.29 16.86
N HIS A 432 14.02 2.68 16.08
CA HIS A 432 14.80 1.77 15.26
C HIS A 432 16.06 1.34 16.00
N ARG A 433 16.33 0.03 15.96
CA ARG A 433 17.61 -0.54 16.36
C ARG A 433 18.13 -1.41 15.23
N PRO A 434 19.43 -1.29 14.85
CA PRO A 434 19.98 -2.11 13.77
C PRO A 434 19.78 -3.62 14.05
N GLY A 435 19.19 -4.34 13.08
CA GLY A 435 18.97 -5.78 13.18
C GLY A 435 17.79 -6.23 14.06
N GLU A 436 17.01 -5.30 14.62
CA GLU A 436 15.82 -5.58 15.43
C GLU A 436 14.56 -5.08 14.71
N PRO A 437 13.37 -5.63 15.04
CA PRO A 437 12.10 -5.07 14.59
C PRO A 437 11.95 -3.61 15.02
N THR A 438 11.37 -2.79 14.17
CA THR A 438 11.00 -1.42 14.51
C THR A 438 9.87 -1.44 15.51
N LEU A 439 10.06 -0.80 16.67
CA LEU A 439 9.03 -0.59 17.66
C LEU A 439 8.48 0.84 17.56
N GLY A 440 7.17 1.02 17.73
CA GLY A 440 6.55 2.34 17.71
C GLY A 440 5.44 2.50 18.73
N ILE A 441 5.14 3.73 19.10
CA ILE A 441 3.97 4.09 19.89
C ILE A 441 3.20 5.18 19.17
N GLY A 442 1.88 5.10 19.14
CA GLY A 442 1.08 6.02 18.36
C GLY A 442 -0.29 6.33 18.96
N VAL A 443 -0.90 7.36 18.39
CA VAL A 443 -2.26 7.80 18.69
C VAL A 443 -2.99 8.11 17.39
N LEU A 444 -4.27 7.72 17.32
CA LEU A 444 -5.19 8.04 16.26
C LEU A 444 -6.42 8.73 16.86
N GLY A 445 -6.81 9.87 16.30
CA GLY A 445 -8.07 10.55 16.62
C GLY A 445 -8.98 10.52 15.41
N THR A 446 -10.27 10.26 15.62
CA THR A 446 -11.28 10.12 14.57
C THR A 446 -12.50 10.99 14.85
N LEU A 447 -13.00 11.65 13.82
CA LEU A 447 -14.31 12.33 13.81
C LEU A 447 -15.24 11.64 12.83
N ILE A 448 -16.52 11.51 13.22
CA ILE A 448 -17.53 10.80 12.45
C ILE A 448 -18.56 11.81 11.95
N GLY A 449 -18.79 11.78 10.63
CA GLY A 449 -19.77 12.58 9.93
C GLY A 449 -20.98 11.74 9.52
N MET A 450 -22.18 12.23 9.82
CA MET A 450 -23.43 11.53 9.48
C MET A 450 -24.56 12.52 9.22
N PRO A 451 -25.59 12.14 8.46
CA PRO A 451 -26.80 12.94 8.29
C PRO A 451 -27.57 13.09 9.60
N ARG A 452 -28.47 14.09 9.66
CA ARG A 452 -29.24 14.41 10.88
C ARG A 452 -30.14 13.26 11.32
N ASP A 453 -30.66 12.52 10.37
CA ASP A 453 -31.71 11.49 10.56
C ASP A 453 -31.21 10.26 11.34
N ILE A 454 -29.91 10.11 11.53
CA ILE A 454 -29.31 8.99 12.30
C ILE A 454 -28.49 9.48 13.49
N ARG A 455 -28.45 10.78 13.80
CA ARG A 455 -27.68 11.32 14.93
C ARG A 455 -28.22 10.91 16.29
N ASP A 456 -29.51 10.64 16.38
CA ASP A 456 -30.14 10.09 17.59
C ASP A 456 -29.49 8.76 17.99
N ALA A 457 -29.14 7.91 17.03
CA ALA A 457 -28.52 6.62 17.28
C ALA A 457 -27.03 6.71 17.63
N TYR A 458 -26.27 7.64 17.02
CA TYR A 458 -24.82 7.73 17.17
C TYR A 458 -24.35 8.85 18.11
N GLY A 459 -25.21 9.81 18.42
CA GLY A 459 -24.88 11.01 19.20
C GLY A 459 -24.34 12.15 18.36
N GLU A 460 -24.54 13.39 18.84
CA GLU A 460 -23.96 14.56 18.20
C GLU A 460 -22.44 14.61 18.41
N GLY A 461 -21.67 14.70 17.31
CA GLY A 461 -20.22 14.80 17.35
C GLY A 461 -19.54 13.51 17.82
N ALA A 462 -20.03 12.35 17.41
CA ALA A 462 -19.37 11.07 17.64
C ALA A 462 -17.89 11.11 17.21
N ALA A 463 -17.02 10.63 18.08
CA ALA A 463 -15.57 10.65 17.88
C ALA A 463 -14.94 9.41 18.50
N ALA A 464 -13.76 9.03 18.03
CA ALA A 464 -13.02 7.89 18.57
C ALA A 464 -11.56 8.25 18.82
N VAL A 465 -10.91 7.45 19.66
CA VAL A 465 -9.45 7.50 19.88
C VAL A 465 -8.90 6.10 19.97
N MET A 466 -7.73 5.89 19.33
CA MET A 466 -6.92 4.69 19.53
C MET A 466 -5.55 5.09 20.06
N LEU A 467 -5.06 4.35 21.05
CA LEU A 467 -3.66 4.35 21.49
C LEU A 467 -3.07 3.01 21.08
N PHE A 468 -1.88 3.01 20.50
CA PHE A 468 -1.32 1.75 20.04
C PHE A 468 0.20 1.68 20.17
N ALA A 469 0.70 0.45 20.35
CA ALA A 469 2.09 0.11 20.22
C ALA A 469 2.26 -0.83 19.02
N ARG A 470 3.23 -0.55 18.15
CA ARG A 470 3.52 -1.32 16.94
C ARG A 470 4.89 -1.99 17.03
N ALA A 471 4.95 -3.22 16.55
CA ALA A 471 6.19 -3.90 16.18
C ALA A 471 6.11 -4.26 14.69
N ALA A 472 7.14 -3.92 13.90
CA ALA A 472 7.20 -4.19 12.47
C ALA A 472 8.60 -4.62 12.01
N LEU A 473 8.64 -5.53 11.00
CA LEU A 473 9.84 -5.99 10.32
C LEU A 473 10.04 -5.23 9.01
#